data_8a1bc4367d5866a88a0edcdf4738d2c0
#
_entry.id   8a1bc4367d5866a88a0edcdf4738d2c0
#
_cell.length_a   1.000
_cell.length_b   1.000
_cell.length_c   1.000
_cell.angle_alpha   90.00
_cell.angle_beta   90.00
_cell.angle_gamma   90.00
#
_symmetry.space_group_name_H-M   'P 1'
#
loop_
_entity.id
_entity.type
_entity.pdbx_description
1 polymer ?
#
loop_
_entity_poly.entity_id
_entity_poly.type
_entity_poly.pdbx_seq_one_letter_code
_entity_poly.pdbx_strand_id
1 'polypeptide(L)'
;MKLKWQIIILFQAAVEIFLGFVITKFNILPLKYLIVVYLVLFLIFRLMYKFIKPPKRIGKHAKKSRRARLGKYVSLLVSIAMIFSSYMLIKTNGAIAKMTGMSEQKTVIALVALKKNGYKSAKDVEDEKVGINTKQTSTYLKEGKSLLKDSVYFTEKDYNDYKKLGEDLYSGKVKAILMDYAYETALEGYFESFNNDTEIIWSHTFVEKNANTANNKNVTKEPFTIIVSGVDSRGSVDEKSRSDVNMIVTINPNTRQILLTSIPRDYFVTLANVGVKDKLTHAGMFGTTNVEKTVEKFMDLDIDYQARIGFQSVVKIVDALGGVDVYSDKAFRPWTDQGVYIKKGTQHMDGRKALAFARERKIYLTGDRHRAANQQAVLKAILNKAMSPAVITNYTSLLDAVAGTFQTNMKTSDITSLAKMQLDKGGSWDIQQSILEGTNEKRTGGYLMPKTAIYYTIPSKDSINKNRLYITNMLAGKKIKTEASDSKA
;
A
#
# COMPACT_ATOMS: atom_id res chain seq x y z
N MET A 1 -1.24 32.69 41.74
CA MET A 1 -0.06 33.41 41.18
C MET A 1 -0.47 34.10 39.86
N LYS A 2 -0.41 35.43 39.75
CA LYS A 2 -0.79 36.15 38.50
C LYS A 2 0.34 36.00 37.50
N LEU A 3 0.18 35.15 36.47
CA LEU A 3 1.16 34.95 35.42
C LEU A 3 1.50 36.31 34.77
N LYS A 4 2.79 36.66 34.76
CA LYS A 4 3.27 37.90 34.12
C LYS A 4 3.07 37.78 32.62
N TRP A 5 2.62 38.84 31.94
CA TRP A 5 2.36 38.82 30.50
C TRP A 5 3.61 38.49 29.67
N GLN A 6 4.81 38.87 30.17
CA GLN A 6 6.08 38.56 29.54
C GLN A 6 6.34 37.05 29.44
N ILE A 7 5.98 36.29 30.51
CA ILE A 7 6.15 34.82 30.49
C ILE A 7 5.27 34.17 29.43
N ILE A 8 4.03 34.65 29.27
CA ILE A 8 3.09 34.09 28.28
C ILE A 8 3.59 34.36 26.84
N ILE A 9 4.08 35.57 26.57
CA ILE A 9 4.55 35.92 25.23
C ILE A 9 5.88 35.21 24.89
N LEU A 10 6.76 35.02 25.89
CA LEU A 10 7.98 34.21 25.71
C LEU A 10 7.65 32.74 25.44
N PHE A 11 6.67 32.19 26.15
CA PHE A 11 6.19 30.85 25.90
C PHE A 11 5.63 30.71 24.49
N GLN A 12 4.78 31.64 24.04
CA GLN A 12 4.27 31.64 22.66
C GLN A 12 5.41 31.75 21.64
N ALA A 13 6.39 32.62 21.84
CA ALA A 13 7.54 32.74 20.96
C ALA A 13 8.31 31.40 20.83
N ALA A 14 8.54 30.73 21.96
CA ALA A 14 9.21 29.42 21.96
C ALA A 14 8.42 28.38 21.19
N VAL A 15 7.10 28.35 21.35
CA VAL A 15 6.21 27.41 20.60
C VAL A 15 6.18 27.74 19.10
N GLU A 16 6.15 29.02 18.71
CA GLU A 16 6.21 29.42 17.28
C GLU A 16 7.54 29.06 16.65
N ILE A 17 8.66 29.28 17.33
CA ILE A 17 9.99 28.87 16.87
C ILE A 17 10.04 27.34 16.72
N PHE A 18 9.51 26.60 17.69
CA PHE A 18 9.46 25.15 17.64
C PHE A 18 8.62 24.65 16.45
N LEU A 19 7.43 25.21 16.22
CA LEU A 19 6.60 24.86 15.07
C LEU A 19 7.33 25.16 13.75
N GLY A 20 7.95 26.34 13.64
CA GLY A 20 8.75 26.72 12.46
C GLY A 20 9.92 25.74 12.23
N PHE A 21 10.61 25.36 13.31
CA PHE A 21 11.68 24.34 13.24
C PHE A 21 11.16 22.99 12.74
N VAL A 22 10.03 22.49 13.27
CA VAL A 22 9.42 21.22 12.86
C VAL A 22 9.05 21.26 11.38
N ILE A 23 8.39 22.31 10.90
CA ILE A 23 8.00 22.47 9.49
C ILE A 23 9.24 22.47 8.58
N THR A 24 10.30 23.17 8.98
CA THR A 24 11.54 23.23 8.20
C THR A 24 12.28 21.91 8.21
N LYS A 25 12.37 21.23 9.36
CA LYS A 25 13.05 19.94 9.51
C LYS A 25 12.45 18.87 8.61
N PHE A 26 11.13 18.82 8.46
CA PHE A 26 10.47 17.85 7.62
C PHE A 26 10.51 18.20 6.12
N ASN A 27 10.91 19.43 5.77
CA ASN A 27 11.17 19.88 4.40
C ASN A 27 10.03 19.58 3.40
N ILE A 28 8.77 19.61 3.85
CA ILE A 28 7.59 19.28 3.06
C ILE A 28 7.18 20.44 2.14
N LEU A 29 7.41 21.69 2.58
CA LEU A 29 6.95 22.87 1.86
C LEU A 29 8.04 23.46 0.96
N PRO A 30 7.70 23.89 -0.28
CA PRO A 30 8.54 24.75 -1.10
C PRO A 30 8.89 26.05 -0.38
N LEU A 31 10.05 26.62 -0.71
CA LEU A 31 10.58 27.84 -0.05
C LEU A 31 9.57 29.01 -0.03
N LYS A 32 8.85 29.22 -1.14
CA LYS A 32 7.82 30.25 -1.24
C LYS A 32 6.72 30.15 -0.20
N TYR A 33 6.24 28.92 0.08
CA TYR A 33 5.23 28.68 1.11
C TYR A 33 5.83 28.70 2.51
N LEU A 34 7.07 28.25 2.67
CA LEU A 34 7.78 28.34 3.95
C LEU A 34 7.96 29.79 4.38
N ILE A 35 8.32 30.70 3.47
CA ILE A 35 8.40 32.14 3.73
C ILE A 35 7.05 32.69 4.19
N VAL A 36 5.96 32.32 3.52
CA VAL A 36 4.60 32.73 3.90
C VAL A 36 4.26 32.23 5.31
N VAL A 37 4.57 30.98 5.64
CA VAL A 37 4.36 30.42 6.98
C VAL A 37 5.11 31.23 8.04
N TYR A 38 6.39 31.53 7.83
CA TYR A 38 7.16 32.33 8.77
C TYR A 38 6.63 33.76 8.91
N LEU A 39 6.17 34.37 7.82
CA LEU A 39 5.50 35.67 7.87
C LEU A 39 4.20 35.61 8.68
N VAL A 40 3.39 34.56 8.50
CA VAL A 40 2.15 34.37 9.27
C VAL A 40 2.46 34.16 10.75
N LEU A 41 3.43 33.33 11.12
CA LEU A 41 3.86 33.12 12.50
C LEU A 41 4.33 34.42 13.11
N PHE A 42 5.17 35.20 12.41
CA PHE A 42 5.61 36.49 12.85
C PHE A 42 4.45 37.50 13.09
N LEU A 43 3.46 37.49 12.17
CA LEU A 43 2.26 38.34 12.31
C LEU A 43 1.42 37.92 13.51
N ILE A 44 1.23 36.64 13.75
CA ILE A 44 0.53 36.10 14.92
C ILE A 44 1.27 36.53 16.18
N PHE A 45 2.58 36.34 16.24
CA PHE A 45 3.39 36.82 17.37
C PHE A 45 3.19 38.31 17.64
N ARG A 46 3.31 39.13 16.60
CA ARG A 46 3.16 40.59 16.70
C ARG A 46 1.77 41.02 17.17
N LEU A 47 0.72 40.37 16.66
CA LEU A 47 -0.66 40.60 17.07
C LEU A 47 -0.87 40.23 18.55
N MET A 48 -0.41 39.04 18.96
CA MET A 48 -0.54 38.59 20.34
C MET A 48 0.27 39.47 21.29
N TYR A 49 1.49 39.86 20.90
CA TYR A 49 2.28 40.80 21.69
C TYR A 49 1.52 42.12 21.93
N LYS A 50 0.93 42.74 20.89
CA LYS A 50 0.11 43.94 21.02
C LYS A 50 -1.14 43.69 21.85
N PHE A 51 -1.75 42.50 21.76
CA PHE A 51 -2.98 42.16 22.46
C PHE A 51 -2.76 41.93 23.95
N ILE A 52 -1.64 41.32 24.34
CA ILE A 52 -1.29 40.98 25.73
C ILE A 52 -0.64 42.15 26.47
N LYS A 53 0.13 43.00 25.77
CA LYS A 53 0.85 44.12 26.38
C LYS A 53 -0.13 45.09 27.05
N PRO A 54 -0.02 45.27 28.38
CA PRO A 54 -0.88 46.24 29.08
C PRO A 54 -0.57 47.67 28.63
N PRO A 55 -1.57 48.54 28.57
CA PRO A 55 -1.34 49.94 28.29
C PRO A 55 -0.42 50.57 29.35
N LYS A 56 0.38 51.57 28.95
CA LYS A 56 1.16 52.37 29.90
C LYS A 56 0.22 52.94 30.94
N ARG A 57 0.48 52.72 32.24
CA ARG A 57 -0.32 53.27 33.32
C ARG A 57 0.01 54.75 33.43
N ILE A 58 -0.99 55.60 33.25
CA ILE A 58 -0.92 57.00 33.50
C ILE A 58 -1.89 57.24 34.69
N GLY A 59 -1.34 57.53 35.93
CA GLY A 59 -2.09 57.77 37.14
C GLY A 59 -2.40 56.56 38.04
N LYS A 60 -2.70 56.91 39.35
CA LYS A 60 -2.93 55.89 40.42
C LYS A 60 -4.17 54.98 40.26
N HIS A 61 -5.12 55.33 39.39
CA HIS A 61 -6.41 54.66 39.23
C HIS A 61 -6.61 53.94 37.85
N ALA A 62 -5.56 53.57 37.11
CA ALA A 62 -5.70 52.93 35.83
C ALA A 62 -6.39 51.55 35.95
N LYS A 63 -7.63 51.43 35.44
CA LYS A 63 -8.38 50.17 35.37
C LYS A 63 -7.56 49.09 34.62
N LYS A 64 -7.49 47.86 35.18
CA LYS A 64 -6.91 46.69 34.48
C LYS A 64 -7.60 46.49 33.13
N SER A 65 -6.85 46.55 32.04
CA SER A 65 -7.39 46.39 30.70
C SER A 65 -7.98 44.98 30.53
N ARG A 66 -9.31 44.88 30.28
CA ARG A 66 -10.00 43.64 29.91
C ARG A 66 -9.34 42.99 28.69
N ARG A 67 -8.92 43.83 27.73
CA ARG A 67 -8.19 43.41 26.53
C ARG A 67 -6.93 42.61 26.84
N ALA A 68 -6.04 43.10 27.70
CA ALA A 68 -4.80 42.42 28.06
C ALA A 68 -5.03 41.12 28.84
N ARG A 69 -6.16 41.04 29.58
CA ARG A 69 -6.55 39.79 30.24
C ARG A 69 -7.03 38.75 29.26
N LEU A 70 -7.93 39.13 28.33
CA LEU A 70 -8.41 38.26 27.26
C LEU A 70 -7.27 37.82 26.35
N GLY A 71 -6.34 38.74 26.01
CA GLY A 71 -5.16 38.43 25.18
C GLY A 71 -4.30 37.30 25.74
N LYS A 72 -4.17 37.19 27.08
CA LYS A 72 -3.43 36.08 27.70
C LYS A 72 -4.07 34.74 27.46
N TYR A 73 -5.40 34.63 27.54
CA TYR A 73 -6.11 33.37 27.27
C TYR A 73 -6.07 33.03 25.81
N VAL A 74 -6.26 34.00 24.90
CA VAL A 74 -6.16 33.80 23.47
C VAL A 74 -4.75 33.32 23.06
N SER A 75 -3.70 33.96 23.58
CA SER A 75 -2.32 33.55 23.33
C SER A 75 -2.04 32.12 23.80
N LEU A 76 -2.59 31.75 24.97
CA LEU A 76 -2.44 30.38 25.47
C LEU A 76 -3.14 29.36 24.56
N LEU A 77 -4.36 29.66 24.09
CA LEU A 77 -5.09 28.82 23.14
C LEU A 77 -4.34 28.69 21.81
N VAL A 78 -3.79 29.79 21.28
CA VAL A 78 -2.97 29.76 20.06
C VAL A 78 -1.72 28.91 20.26
N SER A 79 -1.04 29.03 21.41
CA SER A 79 0.12 28.20 21.74
C SER A 79 -0.24 26.71 21.82
N ILE A 80 -1.37 26.37 22.45
CA ILE A 80 -1.87 24.97 22.50
C ILE A 80 -2.15 24.43 21.10
N ALA A 81 -2.81 25.22 20.23
CA ALA A 81 -3.07 24.84 18.86
C ALA A 81 -1.78 24.60 18.07
N MET A 82 -0.75 25.43 18.27
CA MET A 82 0.56 25.28 17.63
C MET A 82 1.33 24.05 18.15
N ILE A 83 1.28 23.77 19.45
CA ILE A 83 1.85 22.54 20.02
C ILE A 83 1.16 21.31 19.44
N PHE A 84 -0.17 21.32 19.37
CA PHE A 84 -0.95 20.24 18.76
C PHE A 84 -0.58 20.06 17.29
N SER A 85 -0.43 21.14 16.51
CA SER A 85 0.02 21.10 15.13
C SER A 85 1.42 20.52 15.01
N SER A 86 2.36 20.91 15.88
CA SER A 86 3.72 20.33 15.92
C SER A 86 3.69 18.85 16.23
N TYR A 87 2.88 18.42 17.20
CA TYR A 87 2.70 17.01 17.56
C TYR A 87 2.15 16.21 16.37
N MET A 88 1.13 16.74 15.68
CA MET A 88 0.55 16.09 14.49
C MET A 88 1.58 15.94 13.38
N LEU A 89 2.38 16.97 13.10
CA LEU A 89 3.45 16.88 12.09
C LEU A 89 4.52 15.84 12.43
N ILE A 90 4.93 15.75 13.70
CA ILE A 90 5.91 14.76 14.16
C ILE A 90 5.35 13.35 14.05
N LYS A 91 4.12 13.11 14.51
CA LYS A 91 3.42 11.83 14.41
C LYS A 91 3.30 11.37 12.95
N THR A 92 2.89 12.29 12.08
CA THR A 92 2.74 12.09 10.65
C THR A 92 4.05 11.68 9.97
N ASN A 93 5.16 12.37 10.28
CA ASN A 93 6.47 12.00 9.73
C ASN A 93 6.93 10.62 10.21
N GLY A 94 6.62 10.24 11.45
CA GLY A 94 6.86 8.89 11.98
C GLY A 94 6.04 7.82 11.25
N ALA A 95 4.82 8.14 10.81
CA ALA A 95 4.00 7.24 10.00
C ALA A 95 4.60 7.02 8.61
N ILE A 96 5.05 8.09 7.93
CA ILE A 96 5.75 7.97 6.63
C ILE A 96 7.02 7.12 6.78
N ALA A 97 7.82 7.35 7.82
CA ALA A 97 9.04 6.60 8.05
C ALA A 97 8.81 5.08 8.23
N LYS A 98 7.65 4.69 8.78
CA LYS A 98 7.24 3.27 8.87
C LYS A 98 6.82 2.66 7.55
N MET A 99 6.40 3.46 6.58
CA MET A 99 5.97 3.02 5.25
C MET A 99 7.11 2.96 4.26
N THR A 100 8.14 3.78 4.48
CA THR A 100 9.30 3.90 3.61
C THR A 100 10.43 3.01 4.10
N GLY A 101 11.22 2.50 3.17
CA GLY A 101 12.33 1.60 3.51
C GLY A 101 11.83 0.20 3.84
N MET A 102 11.10 -0.45 2.93
CA MET A 102 10.65 -1.85 2.94
C MET A 102 11.74 -2.81 3.43
N SER A 103 12.13 -2.65 4.71
CA SER A 103 13.30 -3.32 5.30
C SER A 103 12.97 -4.72 5.79
N GLU A 104 11.70 -5.04 5.96
CA GLU A 104 11.26 -6.27 6.59
C GLU A 104 10.10 -6.91 5.83
N GLN A 105 10.10 -8.24 5.84
CA GLN A 105 9.03 -9.08 5.31
C GLN A 105 8.75 -10.20 6.31
N LYS A 106 7.49 -10.62 6.40
CA LYS A 106 7.04 -11.61 7.37
C LYS A 106 6.67 -12.92 6.69
N THR A 107 7.18 -14.02 7.24
CA THR A 107 6.76 -15.39 6.93
C THR A 107 5.97 -15.93 8.11
N VAL A 108 4.75 -16.36 7.88
CA VAL A 108 3.87 -16.92 8.93
C VAL A 108 3.86 -18.43 8.79
N ILE A 109 4.36 -19.13 9.82
CA ILE A 109 4.18 -20.59 9.95
C ILE A 109 2.93 -20.79 10.79
N ALA A 110 1.96 -21.53 10.26
CA ALA A 110 0.66 -21.72 10.87
C ALA A 110 0.28 -23.20 11.00
N LEU A 111 -0.36 -23.54 12.10
CA LEU A 111 -1.07 -24.79 12.29
C LEU A 111 -2.55 -24.54 11.97
N VAL A 112 -3.04 -25.20 10.93
CA VAL A 112 -4.37 -25.00 10.37
C VAL A 112 -5.21 -26.25 10.56
N ALA A 113 -6.41 -26.10 11.11
CA ALA A 113 -7.35 -27.20 11.32
C ALA A 113 -8.72 -26.91 10.70
N LEU A 114 -9.53 -27.95 10.46
CA LEU A 114 -10.90 -27.79 10.02
C LEU A 114 -11.77 -27.24 11.18
N LYS A 115 -12.55 -26.19 10.92
CA LYS A 115 -13.48 -25.59 11.91
C LYS A 115 -14.46 -26.59 12.50
N LYS A 116 -14.89 -27.59 11.68
CA LYS A 116 -15.81 -28.65 12.13
C LYS A 116 -15.22 -29.50 13.27
N ASN A 117 -13.90 -29.50 13.46
CA ASN A 117 -13.24 -30.23 14.55
C ASN A 117 -13.37 -29.51 15.90
N GLY A 118 -13.71 -28.21 15.91
CA GLY A 118 -13.86 -27.38 17.11
C GLY A 118 -12.54 -27.04 17.82
N TYR A 119 -11.40 -27.28 17.20
CA TYR A 119 -10.07 -26.98 17.74
C TYR A 119 -9.86 -25.46 17.85
N LYS A 120 -9.26 -25.02 18.97
CA LYS A 120 -9.02 -23.59 19.23
C LYS A 120 -7.58 -23.23 19.54
N SER A 121 -6.76 -24.24 19.82
CA SER A 121 -5.36 -24.07 20.21
C SER A 121 -4.49 -25.22 19.71
N ALA A 122 -3.17 -25.04 19.78
CA ALA A 122 -2.22 -26.10 19.46
C ALA A 122 -2.40 -27.35 20.35
N LYS A 123 -2.86 -27.19 21.59
CA LYS A 123 -3.08 -28.31 22.52
C LYS A 123 -4.15 -29.30 22.05
N ASP A 124 -5.07 -28.85 21.20
CA ASP A 124 -6.15 -29.71 20.68
C ASP A 124 -5.64 -30.76 19.66
N VAL A 125 -4.36 -30.70 19.27
CA VAL A 125 -3.71 -31.71 18.43
C VAL A 125 -2.69 -32.55 19.20
N GLU A 126 -2.74 -32.54 20.52
CA GLU A 126 -1.89 -33.40 21.36
C GLU A 126 -2.15 -34.87 21.04
N ASP A 127 -1.06 -35.65 20.86
CA ASP A 127 -1.06 -37.04 20.41
C ASP A 127 -1.70 -37.32 19.03
N GLU A 128 -2.08 -36.29 18.30
CA GLU A 128 -2.72 -36.40 16.98
C GLU A 128 -1.70 -36.38 15.84
N LYS A 129 -2.17 -36.74 14.63
CA LYS A 129 -1.36 -36.66 13.39
C LYS A 129 -1.48 -35.30 12.75
N VAL A 130 -0.33 -34.63 12.57
CA VAL A 130 -0.21 -33.35 11.88
C VAL A 130 0.48 -33.57 10.52
N GLY A 131 -0.16 -33.12 9.44
CA GLY A 131 0.39 -33.19 8.10
C GLY A 131 1.36 -32.05 7.81
N ILE A 132 2.48 -32.33 7.14
CA ILE A 132 3.51 -31.35 6.80
C ILE A 132 3.96 -31.55 5.35
N ASN A 133 3.89 -30.51 4.50
CA ASN A 133 4.54 -30.56 3.19
C ASN A 133 6.01 -30.16 3.34
N THR A 134 6.91 -31.11 3.06
CA THR A 134 8.36 -30.93 3.23
C THR A 134 9.07 -30.49 1.94
N LYS A 135 8.39 -30.51 0.79
CA LYS A 135 8.97 -30.19 -0.50
C LYS A 135 8.71 -28.75 -0.95
N GLN A 136 7.48 -28.27 -0.79
CA GLN A 136 7.07 -26.91 -1.18
C GLN A 136 6.79 -26.12 0.08
N THR A 137 7.82 -25.48 0.63
CA THR A 137 7.75 -24.75 1.89
C THR A 137 8.89 -23.75 2.02
N SER A 138 8.84 -22.89 3.05
CA SER A 138 9.94 -21.99 3.40
C SER A 138 10.98 -22.65 4.31
N THR A 139 12.14 -22.03 4.41
CA THR A 139 13.21 -22.44 5.35
C THR A 139 12.78 -22.36 6.81
N TYR A 140 11.80 -21.51 7.12
CA TYR A 140 11.28 -21.30 8.48
C TYR A 140 10.36 -22.40 8.97
N LEU A 141 9.89 -23.33 8.10
CA LEU A 141 9.02 -24.41 8.54
C LEU A 141 9.68 -25.29 9.61
N LYS A 142 10.99 -25.54 9.49
CA LYS A 142 11.75 -26.34 10.46
C LYS A 142 11.77 -25.68 11.84
N GLU A 143 12.04 -24.37 11.89
CA GLU A 143 12.06 -23.61 13.16
C GLU A 143 10.65 -23.49 13.75
N GLY A 144 9.64 -23.16 12.92
CA GLY A 144 8.24 -23.10 13.36
C GLY A 144 7.73 -24.43 13.90
N LYS A 145 8.15 -25.56 13.28
CA LYS A 145 7.88 -26.91 13.79
C LYS A 145 8.52 -27.14 15.15
N SER A 146 9.76 -26.73 15.36
CA SER A 146 10.44 -26.85 16.66
C SER A 146 9.69 -26.08 17.74
N LEU A 147 9.35 -24.81 17.49
CA LEU A 147 8.60 -23.97 18.41
C LEU A 147 7.21 -24.55 18.75
N LEU A 148 6.54 -25.17 17.80
CA LEU A 148 5.27 -25.83 18.05
C LEU A 148 5.46 -27.07 18.95
N LYS A 149 6.50 -27.89 18.71
CA LYS A 149 6.83 -29.07 19.49
C LYS A 149 7.23 -28.76 20.94
N ASP A 150 7.75 -27.57 21.22
CA ASP A 150 8.01 -27.10 22.58
C ASP A 150 6.71 -26.91 23.40
N SER A 151 5.57 -26.78 22.70
CA SER A 151 4.27 -26.49 23.31
C SER A 151 3.31 -27.68 23.33
N VAL A 152 3.43 -28.61 22.35
CA VAL A 152 2.51 -29.74 22.17
C VAL A 152 3.22 -30.89 21.45
N TYR A 153 2.99 -32.11 21.92
CA TYR A 153 3.45 -33.32 21.26
C TYR A 153 2.45 -33.76 20.19
N PHE A 154 2.94 -34.08 18.97
CA PHE A 154 2.14 -34.62 17.88
C PHE A 154 2.97 -35.54 16.99
N THR A 155 2.31 -36.44 16.27
CA THR A 155 2.94 -37.32 15.30
C THR A 155 2.97 -36.63 13.91
N GLU A 156 4.17 -36.55 13.29
CA GLU A 156 4.32 -35.98 11.96
C GLU A 156 3.91 -36.96 10.87
N LYS A 157 3.25 -36.46 9.83
CA LYS A 157 3.03 -37.15 8.58
C LYS A 157 3.49 -36.28 7.43
N ASP A 158 4.57 -36.71 6.78
CA ASP A 158 5.19 -35.96 5.69
C ASP A 158 4.44 -36.13 4.36
N TYR A 159 4.37 -35.04 3.62
CA TYR A 159 3.80 -34.95 2.27
C TYR A 159 4.74 -34.19 1.35
N ASN A 160 4.64 -34.46 0.06
CA ASN A 160 5.35 -33.75 -1.03
C ASN A 160 4.38 -33.09 -2.03
N ASP A 161 3.10 -33.12 -1.71
CA ASP A 161 2.01 -32.66 -2.59
C ASP A 161 0.87 -32.08 -1.71
N TYR A 162 0.44 -30.87 -1.99
CA TYR A 162 -0.63 -30.19 -1.26
C TYR A 162 -2.01 -30.79 -1.51
N LYS A 163 -2.24 -31.42 -2.68
CA LYS A 163 -3.51 -32.09 -2.96
C LYS A 163 -3.73 -33.22 -1.99
N LYS A 164 -2.73 -34.14 -1.88
CA LYS A 164 -2.81 -35.28 -0.98
C LYS A 164 -2.88 -34.87 0.48
N LEU A 165 -2.13 -33.83 0.87
CA LEU A 165 -2.17 -33.26 2.21
C LEU A 165 -3.59 -32.75 2.56
N GLY A 166 -4.23 -32.01 1.64
CA GLY A 166 -5.60 -31.51 1.83
C GLY A 166 -6.63 -32.66 1.87
N GLU A 167 -6.55 -33.64 0.96
CA GLU A 167 -7.41 -34.84 1.00
C GLU A 167 -7.37 -35.54 2.35
N ASP A 168 -6.16 -35.70 2.92
CA ASP A 168 -5.97 -36.38 4.20
C ASP A 168 -6.44 -35.50 5.40
N LEU A 169 -6.40 -34.18 5.29
CA LEU A 169 -7.04 -33.26 6.25
C LEU A 169 -8.57 -33.39 6.23
N TYR A 170 -9.19 -33.29 5.05
CA TYR A 170 -10.65 -33.36 4.91
C TYR A 170 -11.23 -34.72 5.29
N SER A 171 -10.46 -35.83 5.06
CA SER A 171 -10.83 -37.18 5.48
C SER A 171 -10.53 -37.49 6.96
N GLY A 172 -9.86 -36.58 7.68
CA GLY A 172 -9.52 -36.75 9.11
C GLY A 172 -8.34 -37.69 9.38
N LYS A 173 -7.58 -38.09 8.35
CA LYS A 173 -6.33 -38.90 8.50
C LYS A 173 -5.20 -38.08 9.10
N VAL A 174 -5.22 -36.77 8.97
CA VAL A 174 -4.48 -35.79 9.75
C VAL A 174 -5.47 -34.80 10.34
N LYS A 175 -5.22 -34.31 11.53
CA LYS A 175 -6.14 -33.44 12.25
C LYS A 175 -5.86 -31.96 12.01
N ALA A 176 -4.63 -31.64 11.66
CA ALA A 176 -4.20 -30.31 11.29
C ALA A 176 -3.05 -30.38 10.28
N ILE A 177 -2.74 -29.23 9.69
CA ILE A 177 -1.62 -29.02 8.75
C ILE A 177 -0.72 -27.96 9.36
N LEU A 178 0.58 -28.26 9.53
CA LEU A 178 1.61 -27.26 9.79
C LEU A 178 2.25 -26.84 8.49
N MET A 179 2.21 -25.54 8.16
CA MET A 179 2.65 -25.02 6.88
C MET A 179 3.14 -23.59 6.94
N ASP A 180 3.95 -23.17 5.97
CA ASP A 180 4.08 -21.76 5.63
C ASP A 180 2.75 -21.29 5.02
N TYR A 181 2.13 -20.31 5.69
CA TYR A 181 0.76 -19.90 5.35
C TYR A 181 0.64 -19.25 3.97
N ALA A 182 1.73 -18.78 3.38
CA ALA A 182 1.72 -18.30 2.00
C ALA A 182 1.31 -19.39 1.00
N TYR A 183 1.51 -20.69 1.34
CA TYR A 183 1.10 -21.83 0.52
C TYR A 183 -0.37 -22.26 0.69
N GLU A 184 -1.17 -21.56 1.51
CA GLU A 184 -2.63 -21.77 1.57
C GLU A 184 -3.26 -21.73 0.17
N THR A 185 -2.66 -20.89 -0.71
CA THR A 185 -3.03 -20.75 -2.10
C THR A 185 -3.06 -22.09 -2.88
N ALA A 186 -2.14 -23.01 -2.56
CA ALA A 186 -2.16 -24.34 -3.17
C ALA A 186 -3.39 -25.13 -2.72
N LEU A 187 -3.71 -25.06 -1.43
CA LEU A 187 -4.87 -25.74 -0.88
C LEU A 187 -6.19 -25.13 -1.38
N GLU A 188 -6.30 -23.78 -1.47
CA GLU A 188 -7.44 -23.13 -2.13
C GLU A 188 -7.61 -23.57 -3.59
N GLY A 189 -6.51 -23.74 -4.31
CA GLY A 189 -6.55 -24.21 -5.69
C GLY A 189 -7.09 -25.62 -5.86
N TYR A 190 -6.94 -26.49 -4.87
CA TYR A 190 -7.47 -27.85 -4.86
C TYR A 190 -8.84 -27.96 -4.16
N PHE A 191 -9.09 -27.11 -3.15
CA PHE A 191 -10.28 -27.12 -2.30
C PHE A 191 -10.82 -25.71 -2.19
N GLU A 192 -11.77 -25.33 -3.04
CA GLU A 192 -12.28 -23.95 -3.19
C GLU A 192 -12.76 -23.32 -1.86
N SER A 193 -13.27 -24.15 -0.95
CA SER A 193 -13.75 -23.68 0.37
C SER A 193 -12.67 -23.71 1.46
N PHE A 194 -11.41 -24.03 1.16
CA PHE A 194 -10.39 -24.27 2.18
C PHE A 194 -10.34 -23.16 3.25
N ASN A 195 -10.28 -21.90 2.85
CA ASN A 195 -10.24 -20.77 3.78
C ASN A 195 -11.53 -20.55 4.59
N ASN A 196 -12.67 -21.00 4.07
CA ASN A 196 -13.93 -20.95 4.79
C ASN A 196 -14.07 -22.10 5.79
N ASP A 197 -13.52 -23.26 5.45
CA ASP A 197 -13.63 -24.51 6.22
C ASP A 197 -12.59 -24.61 7.33
N THR A 198 -11.51 -23.82 7.25
CA THR A 198 -10.35 -23.92 8.16
C THR A 198 -10.18 -22.69 9.04
N GLU A 199 -9.48 -22.88 10.15
CA GLU A 199 -9.01 -21.82 11.05
C GLU A 199 -7.56 -22.09 11.48
N ILE A 200 -6.82 -21.01 11.75
CA ILE A 200 -5.48 -21.09 12.34
C ILE A 200 -5.63 -21.26 13.82
N ILE A 201 -5.12 -22.37 14.36
CA ILE A 201 -5.16 -22.69 15.80
C ILE A 201 -3.84 -22.41 16.52
N TRP A 202 -2.77 -22.15 15.77
CA TRP A 202 -1.49 -21.64 16.24
C TRP A 202 -0.72 -21.03 15.10
N SER A 203 0.08 -20.00 15.38
CA SER A 203 0.99 -19.42 14.39
C SER A 203 2.21 -18.77 15.04
N HIS A 204 3.31 -18.75 14.29
CA HIS A 204 4.50 -17.96 14.61
C HIS A 204 4.95 -17.16 13.40
N THR A 205 5.34 -15.90 13.63
CA THR A 205 5.75 -14.99 12.57
C THR A 205 7.25 -14.75 12.62
N PHE A 206 7.93 -15.11 11.55
CA PHE A 206 9.35 -14.82 11.33
C PHE A 206 9.49 -13.54 10.54
N VAL A 207 10.42 -12.67 10.97
CA VAL A 207 10.71 -11.39 10.31
C VAL A 207 12.05 -11.51 9.58
N GLU A 208 12.01 -11.27 8.28
CA GLU A 208 13.19 -11.26 7.41
C GLU A 208 13.52 -9.84 6.99
N LYS A 209 14.81 -9.53 6.91
CA LYS A 209 15.24 -8.28 6.27
C LYS A 209 15.21 -8.43 4.75
N ASN A 210 14.49 -7.52 4.09
CA ASN A 210 14.53 -7.44 2.63
C ASN A 210 15.86 -6.82 2.16
N ALA A 211 16.38 -7.35 1.05
CA ALA A 211 17.44 -6.65 0.33
C ALA A 211 16.89 -5.30 -0.17
N ASN A 212 17.63 -4.23 0.07
CA ASN A 212 17.29 -2.93 -0.51
C ASN A 212 17.62 -2.94 -2.01
N THR A 213 16.61 -3.08 -2.86
CA THR A 213 16.76 -3.08 -4.33
C THR A 213 16.53 -1.69 -4.94
N ALA A 214 16.29 -0.66 -4.12
CA ALA A 214 16.01 0.68 -4.62
C ALA A 214 17.19 1.30 -5.38
N ASN A 215 16.97 1.70 -6.61
CA ASN A 215 17.86 2.54 -7.38
C ASN A 215 17.71 3.99 -6.93
N ASN A 216 18.79 4.59 -6.40
CA ASN A 216 18.74 5.95 -5.85
C ASN A 216 18.63 7.02 -6.97
N LYS A 217 17.50 7.10 -7.66
CA LYS A 217 17.20 8.10 -8.69
C LYS A 217 16.91 9.47 -8.10
N ASN A 218 17.21 10.52 -8.84
CA ASN A 218 16.69 11.84 -8.53
C ASN A 218 15.24 11.95 -9.06
N VAL A 219 14.28 11.50 -8.24
CA VAL A 219 12.86 11.34 -8.63
C VAL A 219 12.17 12.61 -9.13
N THR A 220 12.78 13.80 -8.92
CA THR A 220 12.24 15.09 -9.42
C THR A 220 12.86 15.53 -10.74
N LYS A 221 13.90 14.83 -11.22
CA LYS A 221 14.64 15.17 -12.45
C LYS A 221 14.80 14.01 -13.42
N GLU A 222 14.80 12.77 -12.90
CA GLU A 222 15.04 11.56 -13.69
C GLU A 222 13.75 10.74 -13.78
N PRO A 223 13.41 10.20 -14.97
CA PRO A 223 12.35 9.20 -15.07
C PRO A 223 12.70 7.93 -14.31
N PHE A 224 11.67 7.28 -13.77
CA PHE A 224 11.82 6.07 -12.96
C PHE A 224 10.60 5.16 -13.02
N THR A 225 10.78 3.91 -12.58
CA THR A 225 9.75 2.87 -12.53
C THR A 225 9.48 2.40 -11.10
N ILE A 226 8.22 2.05 -10.85
CA ILE A 226 7.78 1.43 -9.60
C ILE A 226 6.99 0.18 -9.94
N ILE A 227 7.35 -1.00 -9.41
CA ILE A 227 6.45 -2.15 -9.41
C ILE A 227 5.47 -2.04 -8.26
N VAL A 228 4.20 -1.96 -8.57
CA VAL A 228 3.09 -1.95 -7.60
C VAL A 228 2.51 -3.35 -7.50
N SER A 229 2.56 -3.93 -6.30
CA SER A 229 2.03 -5.24 -5.96
C SER A 229 0.84 -5.09 -5.02
N GLY A 230 -0.34 -5.49 -5.46
CA GLY A 230 -1.57 -5.47 -4.65
C GLY A 230 -1.86 -6.82 -4.03
N VAL A 231 -2.17 -6.85 -2.74
CA VAL A 231 -2.45 -8.08 -2.01
C VAL A 231 -3.86 -8.08 -1.42
N ASP A 232 -4.54 -9.22 -1.54
CA ASP A 232 -5.83 -9.50 -0.91
C ASP A 232 -5.63 -10.50 0.24
N SER A 233 -4.73 -10.18 1.17
CA SER A 233 -4.50 -11.01 2.35
C SER A 233 -5.33 -10.54 3.54
N ARG A 234 -5.72 -11.48 4.40
CA ARG A 234 -6.34 -11.20 5.71
C ARG A 234 -5.31 -10.69 6.73
N GLY A 235 -4.02 -10.88 6.44
CA GLY A 235 -2.90 -10.47 7.27
C GLY A 235 -2.36 -9.08 6.95
N SER A 236 -1.22 -8.78 7.51
CA SER A 236 -0.53 -7.51 7.31
C SER A 236 0.05 -7.39 5.90
N VAL A 237 0.22 -6.17 5.39
CA VAL A 237 0.78 -5.91 4.04
C VAL A 237 2.23 -6.40 3.89
N ASP A 238 2.94 -6.59 4.99
CA ASP A 238 4.31 -7.11 5.03
C ASP A 238 4.40 -8.65 5.08
N GLU A 239 3.27 -9.37 5.20
CA GLU A 239 3.25 -10.82 5.13
C GLU A 239 3.37 -11.32 3.69
N LYS A 240 4.18 -12.37 3.49
CA LYS A 240 4.27 -13.06 2.19
C LYS A 240 2.91 -13.63 1.81
N SER A 241 2.43 -13.28 0.62
CA SER A 241 1.14 -13.72 0.09
C SER A 241 1.09 -13.49 -1.42
N ARG A 242 0.04 -13.97 -2.09
CA ARG A 242 -0.19 -13.73 -3.52
C ARG A 242 -0.13 -12.23 -3.86
N SER A 243 0.40 -11.95 -5.06
CA SER A 243 0.34 -10.63 -5.68
C SER A 243 -0.81 -10.59 -6.69
N ASP A 244 -1.99 -10.20 -6.26
CA ASP A 244 -3.21 -10.22 -7.08
C ASP A 244 -3.35 -9.01 -8.01
N VAL A 245 -2.56 -7.98 -7.80
CA VAL A 245 -2.37 -6.84 -8.70
C VAL A 245 -0.88 -6.70 -8.97
N ASN A 246 -0.50 -6.63 -10.25
CA ASN A 246 0.86 -6.37 -10.67
C ASN A 246 0.83 -5.26 -11.71
N MET A 247 1.49 -4.14 -11.43
CA MET A 247 1.48 -2.97 -12.30
C MET A 247 2.83 -2.26 -12.28
N ILE A 248 3.39 -1.99 -13.44
CA ILE A 248 4.54 -1.07 -13.54
C ILE A 248 3.98 0.35 -13.68
N VAL A 249 4.38 1.23 -12.79
CA VAL A 249 4.11 2.66 -12.87
C VAL A 249 5.40 3.34 -13.31
N THR A 250 5.41 3.90 -14.52
CA THR A 250 6.53 4.66 -15.05
C THR A 250 6.22 6.14 -14.90
N ILE A 251 7.13 6.90 -14.31
CA ILE A 251 6.96 8.32 -14.00
C ILE A 251 8.06 9.11 -14.67
N ASN A 252 7.68 10.11 -15.48
CA ASN A 252 8.62 11.06 -16.05
C ASN A 252 8.32 12.48 -15.54
N PRO A 253 9.10 12.99 -14.57
CA PRO A 253 8.86 14.30 -13.95
C PRO A 253 9.10 15.48 -14.92
N ASN A 254 9.89 15.28 -15.98
CA ASN A 254 10.23 16.32 -16.94
C ASN A 254 9.10 16.54 -17.94
N THR A 255 8.49 15.47 -18.43
CA THR A 255 7.34 15.53 -19.35
C THR A 255 6.01 15.59 -18.63
N ARG A 256 5.99 15.38 -17.30
CA ARG A 256 4.80 15.27 -16.45
C ARG A 256 3.84 14.19 -16.94
N GLN A 257 4.40 13.04 -17.25
CA GLN A 257 3.66 11.89 -17.75
C GLN A 257 3.82 10.71 -16.78
N ILE A 258 2.72 9.98 -16.58
CA ILE A 258 2.66 8.72 -15.82
C ILE A 258 2.08 7.66 -16.74
N LEU A 259 2.72 6.51 -16.83
CA LEU A 259 2.19 5.33 -17.52
C LEU A 259 1.88 4.23 -16.51
N LEU A 260 0.64 3.76 -16.53
CA LEU A 260 0.17 2.62 -15.76
C LEU A 260 0.14 1.39 -16.66
N THR A 261 1.04 0.44 -16.45
CA THR A 261 1.14 -0.79 -17.25
C THR A 261 0.74 -1.99 -16.39
N SER A 262 -0.51 -2.48 -16.53
CA SER A 262 -0.99 -3.65 -15.79
C SER A 262 -0.49 -4.95 -16.40
N ILE A 263 -0.11 -5.89 -15.54
CA ILE A 263 0.35 -7.23 -15.90
C ILE A 263 -0.66 -8.25 -15.38
N PRO A 264 -1.22 -9.14 -16.22
CA PRO A 264 -2.14 -10.17 -15.76
C PRO A 264 -1.52 -11.03 -14.66
N ARG A 265 -2.23 -11.21 -13.55
CA ARG A 265 -1.76 -12.00 -12.41
C ARG A 265 -1.53 -13.47 -12.76
N ASP A 266 -2.27 -13.97 -13.74
CA ASP A 266 -2.21 -15.36 -14.20
C ASP A 266 -1.18 -15.60 -15.30
N TYR A 267 -0.28 -14.63 -15.60
CA TYR A 267 0.81 -14.79 -16.55
C TYR A 267 1.69 -15.98 -16.20
N PHE A 268 1.87 -16.91 -17.16
CA PHE A 268 2.72 -18.09 -17.03
C PHE A 268 4.17 -17.74 -17.30
N VAL A 269 4.88 -17.33 -16.28
CA VAL A 269 6.25 -16.80 -16.33
C VAL A 269 7.18 -17.57 -15.41
N THR A 270 8.49 -17.53 -15.69
CA THR A 270 9.50 -18.14 -14.83
C THR A 270 9.69 -17.30 -13.57
N LEU A 271 9.32 -17.84 -12.41
CA LEU A 271 9.52 -17.18 -11.12
C LEU A 271 11.01 -17.08 -10.79
N ALA A 272 11.46 -15.91 -10.37
CA ALA A 272 12.89 -15.62 -10.24
C ALA A 272 13.63 -16.50 -9.22
N ASN A 273 12.99 -16.78 -8.07
CA ASN A 273 13.60 -17.54 -6.98
C ASN A 273 13.67 -19.06 -7.20
N VAL A 274 12.67 -19.63 -7.90
CA VAL A 274 12.60 -21.10 -8.11
C VAL A 274 13.03 -21.53 -9.50
N GLY A 275 13.15 -20.61 -10.46
CA GLY A 275 13.55 -20.91 -11.84
C GLY A 275 12.53 -21.73 -12.65
N VAL A 276 11.33 -21.95 -12.11
CA VAL A 276 10.25 -22.74 -12.71
C VAL A 276 9.10 -21.82 -13.07
N LYS A 277 8.35 -22.17 -14.13
CA LYS A 277 7.18 -21.39 -14.54
C LYS A 277 6.01 -21.59 -13.58
N ASP A 278 5.29 -20.51 -13.32
CA ASP A 278 3.99 -20.51 -12.66
C ASP A 278 3.25 -19.20 -12.94
N LYS A 279 2.07 -19.01 -12.32
CA LYS A 279 1.37 -17.74 -12.34
C LYS A 279 2.21 -16.65 -11.69
N LEU A 280 2.24 -15.45 -12.28
CA LEU A 280 2.93 -14.31 -11.70
C LEU A 280 2.45 -13.99 -10.27
N THR A 281 1.15 -14.17 -9.98
CA THR A 281 0.61 -13.96 -8.63
C THR A 281 1.33 -14.77 -7.56
N HIS A 282 1.83 -15.98 -7.91
CA HIS A 282 2.56 -16.85 -6.99
C HIS A 282 3.97 -16.33 -6.65
N ALA A 283 4.53 -15.40 -7.47
CA ALA A 283 5.79 -14.73 -7.12
C ALA A 283 5.73 -14.01 -5.78
N GLY A 284 4.55 -13.47 -5.43
CA GLY A 284 4.32 -12.76 -4.17
C GLY A 284 4.45 -13.63 -2.92
N MET A 285 4.25 -14.95 -3.04
CA MET A 285 4.44 -15.91 -1.94
C MET A 285 5.90 -15.98 -1.47
N PHE A 286 6.84 -15.56 -2.31
CA PHE A 286 8.27 -15.50 -2.03
C PHE A 286 8.75 -14.08 -1.73
N GLY A 287 7.81 -13.13 -1.70
CA GLY A 287 8.10 -11.75 -1.36
C GLY A 287 8.09 -10.77 -2.53
N THR A 288 8.11 -9.49 -2.18
CA THR A 288 8.03 -8.39 -3.15
C THR A 288 9.24 -8.31 -4.07
N THR A 289 10.44 -8.56 -3.54
CA THR A 289 11.67 -8.62 -4.35
C THR A 289 11.60 -9.73 -5.39
N ASN A 290 10.94 -10.86 -5.09
CA ASN A 290 10.76 -11.91 -6.08
C ASN A 290 9.74 -11.51 -7.17
N VAL A 291 8.70 -10.74 -6.83
CA VAL A 291 7.79 -10.16 -7.84
C VAL A 291 8.56 -9.24 -8.78
N GLU A 292 9.36 -8.31 -8.23
CA GLU A 292 10.21 -7.39 -8.99
C GLU A 292 11.12 -8.15 -9.95
N LYS A 293 11.96 -9.05 -9.41
CA LYS A 293 12.93 -9.81 -10.23
C LYS A 293 12.26 -10.71 -11.27
N THR A 294 11.07 -11.23 -10.98
CA THR A 294 10.27 -11.99 -11.95
C THR A 294 9.80 -11.07 -13.10
N VAL A 295 9.32 -9.87 -12.78
CA VAL A 295 8.85 -8.91 -13.79
C VAL A 295 10.02 -8.36 -14.61
N GLU A 296 11.14 -7.97 -13.99
CA GLU A 296 12.36 -7.54 -14.68
C GLU A 296 12.79 -8.57 -15.74
N LYS A 297 12.81 -9.86 -15.35
CA LYS A 297 13.27 -10.94 -16.20
C LYS A 297 12.45 -11.10 -17.47
N PHE A 298 11.11 -11.09 -17.42
CA PHE A 298 10.30 -11.29 -18.63
C PHE A 298 10.02 -9.99 -19.39
N MET A 299 10.08 -8.83 -18.72
CA MET A 299 9.96 -7.53 -19.35
C MET A 299 11.28 -7.05 -19.95
N ASP A 300 12.42 -7.64 -19.55
CA ASP A 300 13.77 -7.19 -19.90
C ASP A 300 13.94 -5.68 -19.60
N LEU A 301 13.69 -5.32 -18.36
CA LEU A 301 13.71 -3.96 -17.80
C LEU A 301 14.25 -3.98 -16.39
N ASP A 302 14.97 -2.92 -16.00
CA ASP A 302 15.26 -2.66 -14.60
C ASP A 302 14.11 -1.90 -13.95
N ILE A 303 13.77 -2.27 -12.70
CA ILE A 303 12.76 -1.61 -11.89
C ILE A 303 13.45 -0.85 -10.77
N ASP A 304 13.13 0.45 -10.63
CA ASP A 304 13.83 1.32 -9.68
C ASP A 304 13.30 1.19 -8.25
N TYR A 305 11.97 0.97 -8.10
CA TYR A 305 11.33 0.93 -6.79
C TYR A 305 10.21 -0.12 -6.72
N GLN A 306 9.89 -0.50 -5.49
CA GLN A 306 8.76 -1.38 -5.17
C GLN A 306 7.72 -0.63 -4.34
N ALA A 307 6.44 -0.98 -4.53
CA ALA A 307 5.35 -0.59 -3.67
C ALA A 307 4.39 -1.77 -3.47
N ARG A 308 4.01 -2.02 -2.23
CA ARG A 308 3.03 -3.05 -1.88
C ARG A 308 1.84 -2.42 -1.17
N ILE A 309 0.64 -2.76 -1.62
CA ILE A 309 -0.60 -2.14 -1.15
C ILE A 309 -1.65 -3.23 -0.84
N GLY A 310 -2.26 -3.15 0.34
CA GLY A 310 -3.40 -3.99 0.69
C GLY A 310 -4.71 -3.42 0.15
N PHE A 311 -5.72 -4.24 -0.08
CA PHE A 311 -7.03 -3.76 -0.57
C PHE A 311 -7.70 -2.79 0.39
N GLN A 312 -7.56 -3.00 1.70
CA GLN A 312 -8.06 -2.06 2.71
C GLN A 312 -7.36 -0.68 2.66
N SER A 313 -6.13 -0.65 2.13
CA SER A 313 -5.42 0.61 1.92
C SER A 313 -6.12 1.48 0.88
N VAL A 314 -6.62 0.86 -0.20
CA VAL A 314 -7.38 1.58 -1.24
C VAL A 314 -8.60 2.26 -0.64
N VAL A 315 -9.35 1.55 0.23
CA VAL A 315 -10.50 2.12 0.95
C VAL A 315 -10.08 3.35 1.75
N LYS A 316 -9.07 3.18 2.61
CA LYS A 316 -8.60 4.25 3.50
C LYS A 316 -8.04 5.46 2.74
N ILE A 317 -7.28 5.23 1.66
CA ILE A 317 -6.72 6.30 0.83
C ILE A 317 -7.85 7.09 0.15
N VAL A 318 -8.81 6.40 -0.46
CA VAL A 318 -9.93 7.04 -1.15
C VAL A 318 -10.77 7.86 -0.17
N ASP A 319 -11.08 7.31 1.01
CA ASP A 319 -11.85 8.01 2.04
C ASP A 319 -11.08 9.23 2.59
N ALA A 320 -9.78 9.10 2.82
CA ALA A 320 -8.92 10.20 3.27
C ALA A 320 -8.82 11.33 2.23
N LEU A 321 -8.92 11.01 0.93
CA LEU A 321 -9.00 11.99 -0.14
C LEU A 321 -10.40 12.63 -0.27
N GLY A 322 -11.38 12.20 0.53
CA GLY A 322 -12.78 12.63 0.43
C GLY A 322 -13.48 12.03 -0.77
N GLY A 323 -13.11 10.81 -1.17
CA GLY A 323 -13.63 10.12 -2.36
C GLY A 323 -12.91 10.49 -3.66
N VAL A 324 -13.16 9.72 -4.71
CA VAL A 324 -12.59 9.91 -6.05
C VAL A 324 -13.68 9.82 -7.13
N ASP A 325 -13.47 10.50 -8.25
CA ASP A 325 -14.38 10.46 -9.39
C ASP A 325 -13.88 9.44 -10.41
N VAL A 326 -14.68 8.39 -10.66
CA VAL A 326 -14.31 7.28 -11.55
C VAL A 326 -15.40 7.09 -12.59
N TYR A 327 -14.98 6.86 -13.84
CA TYR A 327 -15.87 6.52 -14.94
C TYR A 327 -16.12 5.01 -15.00
N SER A 328 -17.38 4.60 -15.15
CA SER A 328 -17.80 3.23 -15.44
C SER A 328 -18.53 3.18 -16.78
N ASP A 329 -18.18 2.22 -17.64
CA ASP A 329 -18.86 2.01 -18.94
C ASP A 329 -20.21 1.33 -18.81
N LYS A 330 -20.49 0.67 -17.66
CA LYS A 330 -21.72 -0.05 -17.36
C LYS A 330 -22.29 0.30 -15.99
N ALA A 331 -23.58 0.04 -15.83
CA ALA A 331 -24.25 0.02 -14.54
C ALA A 331 -24.33 -1.42 -14.03
N PHE A 332 -23.97 -1.65 -12.74
CA PHE A 332 -23.97 -3.00 -12.15
C PHE A 332 -23.90 -3.00 -10.62
N ARG A 333 -24.16 -4.16 -10.02
CA ARG A 333 -23.79 -4.48 -8.64
C ARG A 333 -22.56 -5.38 -8.64
N PRO A 334 -21.48 -4.99 -7.95
CA PRO A 334 -20.26 -5.79 -7.90
C PRO A 334 -20.50 -7.13 -7.23
N TRP A 335 -19.96 -8.20 -7.81
CA TRP A 335 -20.05 -9.54 -7.23
C TRP A 335 -19.48 -9.63 -5.81
N THR A 336 -18.44 -8.89 -5.54
CA THR A 336 -17.75 -8.87 -4.23
C THR A 336 -18.49 -8.09 -3.16
N ASP A 337 -19.46 -7.21 -3.54
CA ASP A 337 -20.26 -6.41 -2.62
C ASP A 337 -21.59 -6.01 -3.27
N GLN A 338 -22.60 -6.86 -3.10
CA GLN A 338 -23.95 -6.67 -3.66
C GLN A 338 -24.68 -5.45 -3.07
N GLY A 339 -24.24 -4.95 -1.91
CA GLY A 339 -24.77 -3.73 -1.30
C GLY A 339 -24.36 -2.44 -2.03
N VAL A 340 -23.36 -2.52 -2.90
CA VAL A 340 -22.88 -1.39 -3.71
C VAL A 340 -23.58 -1.38 -5.07
N TYR A 341 -23.91 -0.18 -5.57
CA TYR A 341 -24.41 0.01 -6.94
C TYR A 341 -23.52 0.99 -7.68
N ILE A 342 -22.98 0.55 -8.81
CA ILE A 342 -22.17 1.33 -9.75
C ILE A 342 -23.12 1.81 -10.87
N LYS A 343 -23.14 3.12 -11.13
CA LYS A 343 -23.88 3.72 -12.26
C LYS A 343 -22.96 3.74 -13.48
N LYS A 344 -23.54 3.77 -14.68
CA LYS A 344 -22.81 4.10 -15.91
C LYS A 344 -22.43 5.59 -15.90
N GLY A 345 -21.25 5.93 -16.41
CA GLY A 345 -20.74 7.30 -16.46
C GLY A 345 -19.81 7.63 -15.30
N THR A 346 -19.39 8.88 -15.23
CA THR A 346 -18.54 9.39 -14.14
C THR A 346 -19.35 9.57 -12.88
N GLN A 347 -18.83 9.07 -11.76
CA GLN A 347 -19.50 9.15 -10.46
C GLN A 347 -18.49 9.25 -9.34
N HIS A 348 -18.90 9.91 -8.26
CA HIS A 348 -18.15 9.95 -7.03
C HIS A 348 -18.22 8.59 -6.30
N MET A 349 -17.07 8.08 -5.89
CA MET A 349 -16.92 6.82 -5.16
C MET A 349 -16.17 7.06 -3.84
N ASP A 350 -16.74 6.59 -2.74
CA ASP A 350 -16.03 6.38 -1.49
C ASP A 350 -15.11 5.16 -1.59
N GLY A 351 -14.35 4.87 -0.54
CA GLY A 351 -13.38 3.78 -0.55
C GLY A 351 -14.02 2.41 -0.75
N ARG A 352 -15.17 2.13 -0.12
CA ARG A 352 -15.90 0.86 -0.29
C ARG A 352 -16.35 0.66 -1.74
N LYS A 353 -16.92 1.69 -2.33
CA LYS A 353 -17.42 1.66 -3.71
C LYS A 353 -16.27 1.54 -4.71
N ALA A 354 -15.17 2.27 -4.51
CA ALA A 354 -13.98 2.20 -5.34
C ALA A 354 -13.33 0.81 -5.29
N LEU A 355 -13.22 0.20 -4.10
CA LEU A 355 -12.69 -1.15 -3.96
C LEU A 355 -13.59 -2.19 -4.64
N ALA A 356 -14.91 -2.12 -4.44
CA ALA A 356 -15.86 -3.03 -5.07
C ALA A 356 -15.81 -2.93 -6.61
N PHE A 357 -15.69 -1.70 -7.15
CA PHE A 357 -15.49 -1.44 -8.58
C PHE A 357 -14.17 -2.04 -9.08
N ALA A 358 -13.06 -1.83 -8.38
CA ALA A 358 -11.73 -2.31 -8.76
C ALA A 358 -11.61 -3.85 -8.73
N ARG A 359 -12.45 -4.53 -7.94
CA ARG A 359 -12.45 -6.00 -7.81
C ARG A 359 -13.40 -6.70 -8.76
N GLU A 360 -14.27 -5.97 -9.47
CA GLU A 360 -15.26 -6.57 -10.35
C GLU A 360 -14.63 -7.21 -11.60
N ARG A 361 -15.03 -8.45 -11.88
CA ARG A 361 -14.59 -9.21 -13.06
C ARG A 361 -15.69 -10.04 -13.72
N LYS A 362 -16.74 -10.42 -12.97
CA LYS A 362 -17.69 -11.45 -13.41
C LYS A 362 -18.73 -10.92 -14.40
N ILE A 363 -19.03 -9.62 -14.35
CA ILE A 363 -20.00 -9.01 -15.27
C ILE A 363 -19.44 -8.72 -16.66
N TYR A 364 -18.14 -8.85 -16.82
CA TYR A 364 -17.45 -8.57 -18.08
C TYR A 364 -16.95 -9.83 -18.76
N LEU A 365 -17.18 -9.93 -20.07
CA LEU A 365 -16.69 -11.07 -20.88
C LEU A 365 -15.16 -11.20 -20.84
N THR A 366 -14.46 -10.08 -20.74
CA THR A 366 -12.99 -10.03 -20.66
C THR A 366 -12.45 -10.26 -19.25
N GLY A 367 -13.32 -10.48 -18.25
CA GLY A 367 -12.97 -10.90 -16.90
C GLY A 367 -11.81 -10.11 -16.26
N ASP A 368 -10.67 -10.78 -16.08
CA ASP A 368 -9.47 -10.22 -15.44
C ASP A 368 -8.88 -9.01 -16.18
N ARG A 369 -8.98 -8.94 -17.51
CA ARG A 369 -8.52 -7.77 -18.28
C ARG A 369 -9.33 -6.52 -17.91
N HIS A 370 -10.66 -6.66 -17.79
CA HIS A 370 -11.50 -5.53 -17.39
C HIS A 370 -11.26 -5.13 -15.93
N ARG A 371 -11.02 -6.10 -15.05
CA ARG A 371 -10.60 -5.83 -13.66
C ARG A 371 -9.33 -4.99 -13.62
N ALA A 372 -8.33 -5.32 -14.43
CA ALA A 372 -7.11 -4.52 -14.54
C ALA A 372 -7.39 -3.08 -15.01
N ALA A 373 -8.31 -2.88 -15.96
CA ALA A 373 -8.74 -1.57 -16.41
C ALA A 373 -9.45 -0.78 -15.29
N ASN A 374 -10.33 -1.43 -14.51
CA ASN A 374 -10.99 -0.82 -13.36
C ASN A 374 -9.97 -0.40 -12.28
N GLN A 375 -8.97 -1.25 -12.00
CA GLN A 375 -7.88 -0.94 -11.06
C GLN A 375 -7.08 0.29 -11.52
N GLN A 376 -6.75 0.36 -12.81
CA GLN A 376 -6.09 1.54 -13.39
C GLN A 376 -6.97 2.79 -13.30
N ALA A 377 -8.28 2.68 -13.53
CA ALA A 377 -9.21 3.81 -13.45
C ALA A 377 -9.27 4.37 -12.02
N VAL A 378 -9.36 3.49 -11.00
CA VAL A 378 -9.32 3.91 -9.59
C VAL A 378 -7.97 4.52 -9.23
N LEU A 379 -6.85 3.90 -9.62
CA LEU A 379 -5.52 4.44 -9.34
C LEU A 379 -5.31 5.81 -10.03
N LYS A 380 -5.74 5.95 -11.29
CA LYS A 380 -5.71 7.24 -12.00
C LYS A 380 -6.50 8.32 -11.26
N ALA A 381 -7.70 7.98 -10.77
CA ALA A 381 -8.52 8.91 -10.00
C ALA A 381 -7.88 9.30 -8.66
N ILE A 382 -7.28 8.33 -7.94
CA ILE A 382 -6.48 8.57 -6.73
C ILE A 382 -5.31 9.51 -7.03
N LEU A 383 -4.51 9.23 -8.07
CA LEU A 383 -3.36 10.07 -8.45
C LEU A 383 -3.81 11.48 -8.81
N ASN A 384 -4.84 11.66 -9.65
CA ASN A 384 -5.37 12.97 -10.00
C ASN A 384 -5.80 13.76 -8.76
N LYS A 385 -6.51 13.12 -7.82
CA LYS A 385 -6.95 13.76 -6.58
C LYS A 385 -5.77 14.08 -5.66
N ALA A 386 -4.81 13.16 -5.52
CA ALA A 386 -3.61 13.34 -4.71
C ALA A 386 -2.68 14.45 -5.24
N MET A 387 -2.69 14.70 -6.55
CA MET A 387 -1.92 15.79 -7.17
C MET A 387 -2.67 17.12 -7.21
N SER A 388 -3.91 17.18 -6.74
CA SER A 388 -4.69 18.41 -6.67
C SER A 388 -4.37 19.23 -5.41
N PRO A 389 -4.61 20.57 -5.42
CA PRO A 389 -4.43 21.41 -4.23
C PRO A 389 -5.25 20.96 -3.00
N ALA A 390 -6.35 20.23 -3.20
CA ALA A 390 -7.21 19.71 -2.13
C ALA A 390 -6.49 18.75 -1.17
N VAL A 391 -5.37 18.15 -1.58
CA VAL A 391 -4.55 17.28 -0.72
C VAL A 391 -3.92 18.04 0.44
N ILE A 392 -3.63 19.33 0.28
CA ILE A 392 -3.01 20.13 1.35
C ILE A 392 -3.89 20.14 2.61
N THR A 393 -5.22 20.20 2.44
CA THR A 393 -6.17 20.21 3.56
C THR A 393 -6.36 18.83 4.22
N ASN A 394 -6.11 17.75 3.48
CA ASN A 394 -6.33 16.37 3.93
C ASN A 394 -5.02 15.58 4.13
N TYR A 395 -3.87 16.27 4.09
CA TYR A 395 -2.55 15.65 4.09
C TYR A 395 -2.32 14.73 5.28
N THR A 396 -2.66 15.15 6.49
CA THR A 396 -2.51 14.33 7.70
C THR A 396 -3.39 13.09 7.68
N SER A 397 -4.66 13.23 7.27
CA SER A 397 -5.59 12.11 7.13
C SER A 397 -5.14 11.10 6.07
N LEU A 398 -4.58 11.58 4.96
CA LEU A 398 -4.02 10.73 3.91
C LEU A 398 -2.82 9.92 4.43
N LEU A 399 -1.92 10.55 5.18
CA LEU A 399 -0.76 9.86 5.73
C LEU A 399 -1.13 8.84 6.81
N ASP A 400 -2.11 9.16 7.67
CA ASP A 400 -2.64 8.21 8.64
C ASP A 400 -3.34 7.02 7.94
N ALA A 401 -4.02 7.27 6.82
CA ALA A 401 -4.70 6.23 6.03
C ALA A 401 -3.72 5.23 5.40
N VAL A 402 -2.57 5.71 4.92
CA VAL A 402 -1.55 4.85 4.29
C VAL A 402 -0.64 4.17 5.32
N ALA A 403 -0.57 4.69 6.55
CA ALA A 403 0.27 4.13 7.60
C ALA A 403 -0.09 2.66 7.91
N GLY A 404 0.88 1.75 7.76
CA GLY A 404 0.72 0.31 8.04
C GLY A 404 -0.09 -0.48 7.00
N THR A 405 -0.55 0.17 5.91
CA THR A 405 -1.34 -0.46 4.84
C THR A 405 -0.69 -0.36 3.46
N PHE A 406 0.40 0.37 3.38
CA PHE A 406 1.23 0.58 2.20
C PHE A 406 2.70 0.45 2.61
N GLN A 407 3.51 -0.18 1.78
CA GLN A 407 4.96 -0.29 1.95
C GLN A 407 5.68 0.04 0.64
N THR A 408 6.85 0.67 0.74
CA THR A 408 7.71 0.96 -0.40
C THR A 408 9.17 1.00 0.03
N ASN A 409 10.07 0.65 -0.89
CA ASN A 409 11.51 0.84 -0.72
C ASN A 409 11.99 2.24 -1.13
N MET A 410 11.09 3.13 -1.60
CA MET A 410 11.40 4.55 -1.79
C MET A 410 11.72 5.20 -0.45
N LYS A 411 12.67 6.13 -0.42
CA LYS A 411 12.98 6.91 0.78
C LYS A 411 11.89 7.95 1.05
N THR A 412 11.67 8.25 2.32
CA THR A 412 10.79 9.38 2.74
C THR A 412 11.15 10.67 2.02
N SER A 413 12.45 10.94 1.84
CA SER A 413 12.96 12.11 1.12
C SER A 413 12.51 12.18 -0.33
N ASP A 414 12.41 11.04 -1.02
CA ASP A 414 12.01 10.97 -2.42
C ASP A 414 10.52 11.27 -2.56
N ILE A 415 9.70 10.66 -1.70
CA ILE A 415 8.25 10.91 -1.66
C ILE A 415 7.95 12.38 -1.33
N THR A 416 8.63 12.95 -0.33
CA THR A 416 8.46 14.36 0.04
C THR A 416 8.95 15.30 -1.05
N SER A 417 10.02 14.94 -1.78
CA SER A 417 10.53 15.71 -2.92
C SER A 417 9.55 15.75 -4.09
N LEU A 418 8.88 14.63 -4.40
CA LEU A 418 7.80 14.57 -5.40
C LEU A 418 6.61 15.45 -4.99
N ALA A 419 6.16 15.34 -3.74
CA ALA A 419 5.08 16.17 -3.21
C ALA A 419 5.44 17.67 -3.27
N LYS A 420 6.66 18.03 -2.86
CA LYS A 420 7.17 19.39 -2.91
C LYS A 420 7.25 19.92 -4.35
N MET A 421 7.73 19.10 -5.29
CA MET A 421 7.76 19.44 -6.71
C MET A 421 6.35 19.70 -7.25
N GLN A 422 5.36 18.89 -6.90
CA GLN A 422 3.97 19.08 -7.31
C GLN A 422 3.38 20.37 -6.71
N LEU A 423 3.64 20.66 -5.44
CA LEU A 423 3.21 21.91 -4.79
C LEU A 423 3.87 23.14 -5.41
N ASP A 424 5.12 23.04 -5.83
CA ASP A 424 5.87 24.16 -6.42
C ASP A 424 5.46 24.47 -7.84
N LYS A 425 5.41 23.46 -8.69
CA LYS A 425 5.12 23.60 -10.12
C LYS A 425 3.62 23.62 -10.43
N GLY A 426 2.78 23.02 -9.56
CA GLY A 426 1.34 22.84 -9.82
C GLY A 426 1.04 22.01 -11.06
N GLY A 427 -0.16 22.19 -11.62
CA GLY A 427 -0.57 21.62 -12.92
C GLY A 427 -0.90 20.12 -12.87
N SER A 428 -1.47 19.62 -13.97
CA SER A 428 -1.90 18.24 -14.15
C SER A 428 -0.78 17.35 -14.71
N TRP A 429 -0.94 16.04 -14.52
CA TRP A 429 -0.13 15.01 -15.14
C TRP A 429 -0.93 14.30 -16.23
N ASP A 430 -0.27 13.97 -17.33
CA ASP A 430 -0.83 13.12 -18.37
C ASP A 430 -0.68 11.65 -17.97
N ILE A 431 -1.79 11.02 -17.55
CA ILE A 431 -1.79 9.64 -17.09
C ILE A 431 -2.26 8.73 -18.19
N GLN A 432 -1.31 8.01 -18.78
CA GLN A 432 -1.50 6.99 -19.81
C GLN A 432 -1.74 5.62 -19.20
N GLN A 433 -2.44 4.75 -19.90
CA GLN A 433 -2.80 3.40 -19.43
C GLN A 433 -2.47 2.36 -20.50
N SER A 434 -1.95 1.21 -20.07
CA SER A 434 -1.69 0.06 -20.94
C SER A 434 -1.87 -1.23 -20.15
N ILE A 435 -2.19 -2.33 -20.84
CA ILE A 435 -2.37 -3.65 -20.24
C ILE A 435 -1.61 -4.67 -21.11
N LEU A 436 -0.81 -5.51 -20.47
CA LEU A 436 -0.19 -6.63 -21.17
C LEU A 436 -1.24 -7.67 -21.53
N GLU A 437 -1.10 -8.25 -22.72
CA GLU A 437 -2.05 -9.20 -23.30
C GLU A 437 -1.43 -10.59 -23.46
N GLY A 438 -2.28 -11.61 -23.49
CA GLY A 438 -1.88 -12.99 -23.71
C GLY A 438 -3.07 -13.88 -24.06
N THR A 439 -2.78 -15.15 -24.34
CA THR A 439 -3.78 -16.17 -24.64
C THR A 439 -4.09 -16.97 -23.38
N ASN A 440 -5.38 -17.17 -23.12
CA ASN A 440 -5.83 -17.89 -21.94
C ASN A 440 -5.96 -19.38 -22.25
N GLU A 441 -5.37 -20.23 -21.41
CA GLU A 441 -5.48 -21.68 -21.54
C GLU A 441 -5.45 -22.40 -20.19
N LYS A 442 -5.98 -23.62 -20.14
CA LYS A 442 -5.77 -24.55 -19.04
C LYS A 442 -4.59 -25.46 -19.38
N ARG A 443 -3.59 -25.50 -18.50
CA ARG A 443 -2.41 -26.37 -18.66
C ARG A 443 -1.86 -26.83 -17.33
N THR A 444 -1.05 -27.88 -17.37
CA THR A 444 -0.21 -28.38 -16.27
C THR A 444 1.17 -27.75 -16.32
N GLY A 445 2.01 -28.04 -15.32
CA GLY A 445 3.44 -27.67 -15.31
C GLY A 445 3.75 -26.40 -14.53
N GLY A 446 2.80 -25.83 -13.77
CA GLY A 446 3.08 -24.76 -12.80
C GLY A 446 3.80 -25.30 -11.56
N TYR A 447 4.67 -24.47 -10.98
CA TYR A 447 5.43 -24.82 -9.77
C TYR A 447 4.53 -25.31 -8.62
N LEU A 448 3.45 -24.59 -8.35
CA LEU A 448 2.60 -24.85 -7.18
C LEU A 448 1.71 -26.09 -7.37
N MET A 449 1.21 -26.30 -8.61
CA MET A 449 0.27 -27.37 -8.95
C MET A 449 0.71 -28.10 -10.24
N PRO A 450 1.87 -28.81 -10.24
CA PRO A 450 2.52 -29.26 -11.47
C PRO A 450 1.73 -30.29 -12.25
N LYS A 451 0.90 -31.08 -11.56
CA LYS A 451 0.12 -32.17 -12.16
C LYS A 451 -1.33 -31.83 -12.47
N THR A 452 -1.78 -30.64 -12.06
CA THR A 452 -3.16 -30.18 -12.21
C THR A 452 -3.26 -29.13 -13.31
N ALA A 453 -4.16 -29.35 -14.27
CA ALA A 453 -4.42 -28.35 -15.29
C ALA A 453 -5.26 -27.21 -14.71
N ILE A 454 -4.61 -26.08 -14.50
CA ILE A 454 -5.26 -24.84 -14.04
C ILE A 454 -5.17 -23.75 -15.11
N TYR A 455 -5.97 -22.71 -14.94
CA TYR A 455 -6.01 -21.57 -15.86
C TYR A 455 -4.74 -20.74 -15.78
N TYR A 456 -4.18 -20.38 -16.93
CA TYR A 456 -3.06 -19.47 -17.11
C TYR A 456 -3.32 -18.49 -18.25
N THR A 457 -2.63 -17.37 -18.23
CA THR A 457 -2.49 -16.46 -19.36
C THR A 457 -1.08 -16.61 -19.93
N ILE A 458 -0.96 -17.10 -21.17
CA ILE A 458 0.32 -17.22 -21.86
C ILE A 458 0.70 -15.85 -22.41
N PRO A 459 1.85 -15.29 -22.02
CA PRO A 459 2.26 -13.96 -22.42
C PRO A 459 2.40 -13.80 -23.93
N SER A 460 1.83 -12.74 -24.52
CA SER A 460 2.10 -12.32 -25.89
C SER A 460 3.44 -11.59 -25.97
N LYS A 461 4.37 -12.08 -26.78
CA LYS A 461 5.67 -11.43 -27.00
C LYS A 461 5.50 -10.02 -27.59
N ASP A 462 4.57 -9.85 -28.52
CA ASP A 462 4.29 -8.56 -29.18
C ASP A 462 3.76 -7.56 -28.16
N SER A 463 2.85 -7.98 -27.28
CA SER A 463 2.34 -7.14 -26.20
C SER A 463 3.44 -6.76 -25.21
N ILE A 464 4.31 -7.68 -24.82
CA ILE A 464 5.47 -7.39 -23.96
C ILE A 464 6.37 -6.36 -24.65
N ASN A 465 6.77 -6.59 -25.90
CA ASN A 465 7.66 -5.69 -26.64
C ASN A 465 7.06 -4.28 -26.79
N LYS A 466 5.76 -4.19 -27.12
CA LYS A 466 5.03 -2.92 -27.23
C LYS A 466 5.04 -2.16 -25.92
N ASN A 467 4.70 -2.81 -24.81
CA ASN A 467 4.66 -2.19 -23.49
C ASN A 467 6.05 -1.80 -23.00
N ARG A 468 7.06 -2.64 -23.24
CA ARG A 468 8.46 -2.32 -22.98
C ARG A 468 8.89 -1.07 -23.74
N LEU A 469 8.51 -0.93 -25.01
CA LEU A 469 8.81 0.26 -25.82
C LEU A 469 8.18 1.53 -25.24
N TYR A 470 6.94 1.47 -24.74
CA TYR A 470 6.33 2.62 -24.05
C TYR A 470 7.14 3.02 -22.82
N ILE A 471 7.52 2.05 -21.99
CA ILE A 471 8.29 2.29 -20.75
C ILE A 471 9.67 2.86 -21.10
N THR A 472 10.42 2.23 -22.01
CA THR A 472 11.78 2.67 -22.39
C THR A 472 11.79 4.04 -23.05
N ASN A 473 10.79 4.38 -23.87
CA ASN A 473 10.65 5.72 -24.42
C ASN A 473 10.41 6.78 -23.33
N MET A 474 9.58 6.49 -22.33
CA MET A 474 9.39 7.41 -21.21
C MET A 474 10.66 7.56 -20.36
N LEU A 475 11.39 6.46 -20.11
CA LEU A 475 12.68 6.50 -19.41
C LEU A 475 13.75 7.28 -20.20
N ALA A 476 13.68 7.26 -21.54
CA ALA A 476 14.51 8.08 -22.41
C ALA A 476 14.04 9.56 -22.52
N GLY A 477 13.08 9.99 -21.70
CA GLY A 477 12.59 11.36 -21.66
C GLY A 477 11.57 11.73 -22.73
N LYS A 478 11.09 10.77 -23.53
CA LYS A 478 10.11 11.02 -24.59
C LYS A 478 8.68 11.01 -24.04
N LYS A 479 7.82 11.85 -24.60
CA LYS A 479 6.37 11.73 -24.43
C LYS A 479 5.84 10.56 -25.23
N ILE A 480 4.92 9.80 -24.63
CA ILE A 480 4.24 8.68 -25.28
C ILE A 480 2.73 8.94 -25.36
N LYS A 481 2.07 8.22 -26.26
CA LYS A 481 0.62 8.09 -26.34
C LYS A 481 0.28 6.61 -26.48
N THR A 482 -0.60 6.10 -25.63
CA THR A 482 -1.04 4.70 -25.69
C THR A 482 -2.37 4.60 -26.46
N GLU A 483 -2.62 3.46 -27.11
CA GLU A 483 -3.89 3.22 -27.83
C GLU A 483 -5.12 3.29 -26.91
N ALA A 484 -4.97 2.95 -25.63
CA ALA A 484 -6.06 3.06 -24.67
C ALA A 484 -6.51 4.52 -24.41
N SER A 485 -5.68 5.52 -24.77
CA SER A 485 -6.01 6.93 -24.68
C SER A 485 -6.89 7.40 -25.84
N ASP A 486 -6.83 6.72 -26.99
CA ASP A 486 -7.56 7.09 -28.20
C ASP A 486 -9.00 6.55 -28.25
N SER A 487 -9.29 5.49 -27.48
CA SER A 487 -10.64 4.90 -27.42
C SER A 487 -11.62 5.64 -26.49
N LYS A 488 -11.19 6.76 -25.88
CA LYS A 488 -11.99 7.59 -24.96
C LYS A 488 -12.11 9.06 -25.40
N ALA A 489 -11.64 9.38 -26.63
CA ALA A 489 -11.85 10.71 -27.23
C ALA A 489 -13.17 10.80 -27.96
#